data_cc1361fd1530a3cafa8cb3005a5ff322
#
_entry.id   cc1361fd1530a3cafa8cb3005a5ff322
#
_cell.length_a   1.000
_cell.length_b   1.000
_cell.length_c   1.000
_cell.angle_alpha   90.00
_cell.angle_beta   90.00
_cell.angle_gamma   90.00
#
_symmetry.space_group_name_H-M   'P 1'
#
loop_
_entity.id
_entity.type
_entity.pdbx_description
1 polymer ?
#
loop_
_entity_poly.entity_id
_entity_poly.type
_entity_poly.pdbx_seq_one_letter_code
_entity_poly.pdbx_strand_id
1 'polypeptide(L)'
;MRLTIYHTNDIHSHLHEYERIKAYMAEHRPRLNHPSLYVDLGDHVDLSAPITEATLGKKNVALLNEAKCDVATIGNNEGMTISHEALNHLYDEAKFIVTCSNVIDESGHLPNNIVSSYIKDIDGVKILFVAATAPFTPFYRALNWIVTDPLESIKEEIELQRGKFDVLIVLSHCGIFFDETLCQELPEIDVIFGSHTHHYFEHGEINNGVLMAAAGKYGNYLGEVNLTFEAHKVVHKTAKIIPLETLPEVETSFEEEGKTLMSNSVIQHPVVLKRSMNHITEAAYLLAQSVCEYTHAQCAIINAGLLVKDIVKDEVTEYDIHQMLPHPINMVRVRLSGVKLKEIIAKSNKQEYMYEHAQGLGFRGNIFGGYILYNLGYIHSTGRYYLNGEEIEDDKEYVLGTIDMYTFGRYFPTLKELPKEYLMPEFLRDIFKEKLLEY
;
A
#
# COMPACT_ATOMS: atom_id res chain seq x y z
N MET A 1 -16.42 -34.17 2.57
CA MET A 1 -15.29 -33.49 3.25
C MET A 1 -15.71 -32.08 3.67
N ARG A 2 -15.12 -31.53 4.71
CA ARG A 2 -15.28 -30.13 5.12
C ARG A 2 -13.89 -29.45 5.14
N LEU A 3 -13.81 -28.16 4.78
CA LEU A 3 -12.61 -27.35 4.81
C LEU A 3 -12.93 -25.99 5.42
N THR A 4 -12.14 -25.53 6.37
CA THR A 4 -12.19 -24.15 6.88
C THR A 4 -11.01 -23.37 6.31
N ILE A 5 -11.27 -22.19 5.75
CA ILE A 5 -10.23 -21.28 5.27
C ILE A 5 -10.32 -19.99 6.08
N TYR A 6 -9.28 -19.71 6.86
CA TYR A 6 -9.07 -18.41 7.49
C TYR A 6 -8.42 -17.47 6.50
N HIS A 7 -8.77 -16.17 6.56
CA HIS A 7 -8.13 -15.19 5.70
C HIS A 7 -7.92 -13.85 6.40
N THR A 8 -6.83 -13.19 6.02
CA THR A 8 -6.53 -11.79 6.35
C THR A 8 -6.30 -11.02 5.07
N ASN A 9 -6.53 -9.71 5.11
CA ASN A 9 -6.25 -8.80 4.03
C ASN A 9 -5.94 -7.40 4.57
N ASP A 10 -5.13 -6.65 3.83
CA ASP A 10 -4.83 -5.25 4.13
C ASP A 10 -4.37 -5.03 5.60
N ILE A 11 -3.47 -5.89 6.08
CA ILE A 11 -2.91 -5.78 7.44
C ILE A 11 -2.12 -4.48 7.60
N HIS A 12 -1.47 -3.98 6.53
CA HIS A 12 -0.72 -2.73 6.54
C HIS A 12 0.20 -2.57 7.74
N SER A 13 0.92 -3.64 8.09
CA SER A 13 1.86 -3.69 9.21
C SER A 13 1.28 -3.29 10.58
N HIS A 14 -0.02 -3.48 10.78
CA HIS A 14 -0.65 -3.47 12.09
C HIS A 14 -0.32 -4.79 12.80
N LEU A 15 0.97 -4.94 13.15
CA LEU A 15 1.53 -6.21 13.58
C LEU A 15 1.07 -6.63 14.98
N HIS A 16 0.67 -5.70 15.84
CA HIS A 16 0.08 -6.01 17.14
C HIS A 16 -1.28 -6.69 16.97
N GLU A 17 -2.14 -6.16 16.11
CA GLU A 17 -3.45 -6.72 15.78
C GLU A 17 -3.27 -8.08 15.09
N TYR A 18 -2.28 -8.20 14.21
CA TYR A 18 -1.96 -9.46 13.54
C TYR A 18 -1.48 -10.54 14.53
N GLU A 19 -0.69 -10.21 15.56
CA GLU A 19 -0.31 -11.16 16.61
C GLU A 19 -1.51 -11.75 17.35
N ARG A 20 -2.55 -10.95 17.59
CA ARG A 20 -3.80 -11.43 18.21
C ARG A 20 -4.51 -12.44 17.29
N ILE A 21 -4.56 -12.15 15.98
CA ILE A 21 -5.09 -13.07 14.96
C ILE A 21 -4.27 -14.36 14.94
N LYS A 22 -2.95 -14.26 14.93
CA LYS A 22 -2.03 -15.41 14.95
C LYS A 22 -2.24 -16.29 16.17
N ALA A 23 -2.34 -15.68 17.37
CA ALA A 23 -2.60 -16.39 18.62
C ALA A 23 -3.94 -17.14 18.59
N TYR A 24 -5.00 -16.48 18.11
CA TYR A 24 -6.30 -17.11 17.94
C TYR A 24 -6.23 -18.33 16.99
N MET A 25 -5.63 -18.18 15.81
CA MET A 25 -5.49 -19.27 14.85
C MET A 25 -4.66 -20.44 15.41
N ALA A 26 -3.57 -20.14 16.15
CA ALA A 26 -2.74 -21.15 16.79
C ALA A 26 -3.51 -22.00 17.81
N GLU A 27 -4.48 -21.42 18.50
CA GLU A 27 -5.35 -22.13 19.43
C GLU A 27 -6.50 -22.89 18.75
N HIS A 28 -7.13 -22.30 17.74
CA HIS A 28 -8.40 -22.80 17.18
C HIS A 28 -8.19 -23.79 16.02
N ARG A 29 -7.23 -23.55 15.10
CA ARG A 29 -6.98 -24.46 13.97
C ARG A 29 -6.70 -25.91 14.40
N PRO A 30 -5.89 -26.20 15.43
CA PRO A 30 -5.65 -27.58 15.87
C PRO A 30 -6.85 -28.30 16.50
N ARG A 31 -7.89 -27.54 16.91
CA ARG A 31 -9.13 -28.10 17.49
C ARG A 31 -10.14 -28.52 16.44
N LEU A 32 -9.95 -28.14 15.18
CA LEU A 32 -10.81 -28.57 14.09
C LEU A 32 -10.62 -30.06 13.84
N ASN A 33 -11.72 -30.76 13.58
CA ASN A 33 -11.72 -32.20 13.22
C ASN A 33 -11.68 -32.41 11.69
N HIS A 34 -11.31 -31.41 10.94
CA HIS A 34 -11.19 -31.39 9.48
C HIS A 34 -10.07 -30.44 9.05
N PRO A 35 -9.59 -30.52 7.80
CA PRO A 35 -8.55 -29.65 7.29
C PRO A 35 -8.88 -28.17 7.40
N SER A 36 -7.83 -27.34 7.60
CA SER A 36 -7.94 -25.89 7.55
C SER A 36 -6.77 -25.28 6.78
N LEU A 37 -7.04 -24.19 6.08
CA LEU A 37 -6.05 -23.34 5.43
C LEU A 37 -6.05 -21.95 6.04
N TYR A 38 -4.95 -21.25 5.87
CA TYR A 38 -4.85 -19.81 6.10
C TYR A 38 -4.31 -19.13 4.84
N VAL A 39 -5.02 -18.12 4.34
CA VAL A 39 -4.62 -17.32 3.17
C VAL A 39 -4.49 -15.86 3.55
N ASP A 40 -3.48 -15.17 2.98
CA ASP A 40 -3.29 -13.73 3.11
C ASP A 40 -3.44 -13.06 1.74
N LEU A 41 -4.15 -11.93 1.70
CA LEU A 41 -4.56 -11.30 0.44
C LEU A 41 -3.70 -10.10 0.04
N GLY A 42 -2.51 -9.97 0.60
CA GLY A 42 -1.59 -8.87 0.30
C GLY A 42 -1.89 -7.58 1.07
N ASP A 43 -1.10 -6.55 0.77
CA ASP A 43 -1.00 -5.35 1.60
C ASP A 43 -0.76 -5.69 3.08
N HIS A 44 -0.05 -6.79 3.31
CA HIS A 44 0.44 -7.15 4.64
C HIS A 44 1.60 -6.22 5.05
N VAL A 45 2.42 -5.81 4.07
CA VAL A 45 3.53 -4.88 4.24
C VAL A 45 3.04 -3.44 4.17
N ASP A 46 3.52 -2.59 5.10
CA ASP A 46 3.38 -1.14 5.04
C ASP A 46 4.62 -0.50 5.70
N LEU A 47 5.39 0.23 4.91
CA LEU A 47 6.63 0.88 5.34
C LEU A 47 6.40 2.10 6.27
N SER A 48 5.16 2.36 6.66
CA SER A 48 4.84 3.30 7.74
C SER A 48 5.14 2.75 9.14
N ALA A 49 5.34 1.43 9.27
CA ALA A 49 5.78 0.80 10.51
C ALA A 49 7.31 0.69 10.54
N PRO A 50 7.99 1.19 11.59
CA PRO A 50 9.45 1.22 11.66
C PRO A 50 10.13 -0.14 11.44
N ILE A 51 9.61 -1.21 12.05
CA ILE A 51 10.17 -2.55 11.91
C ILE A 51 10.02 -3.10 10.49
N THR A 52 8.91 -2.78 9.82
CA THR A 52 8.66 -3.21 8.45
C THR A 52 9.61 -2.48 7.49
N GLU A 53 9.81 -1.18 7.67
CA GLU A 53 10.78 -0.42 6.89
C GLU A 53 12.19 -0.92 7.11
N ALA A 54 12.64 -1.05 8.36
CA ALA A 54 13.98 -1.51 8.71
C ALA A 54 14.30 -2.91 8.15
N THR A 55 13.29 -3.74 7.92
CA THR A 55 13.44 -5.10 7.39
C THR A 55 12.96 -5.25 5.94
N LEU A 56 12.53 -4.16 5.29
CA LEU A 56 11.93 -4.16 3.94
C LEU A 56 10.83 -5.23 3.80
N GLY A 57 9.95 -5.36 4.84
CA GLY A 57 8.84 -6.30 4.86
C GLY A 57 9.20 -7.74 5.27
N LYS A 58 10.49 -8.12 5.44
CA LYS A 58 10.88 -9.49 5.80
C LYS A 58 10.34 -9.93 7.17
N LYS A 59 10.17 -9.00 8.12
CA LYS A 59 9.50 -9.30 9.40
C LYS A 59 8.05 -9.75 9.18
N ASN A 60 7.34 -9.14 8.24
CA ASN A 60 5.96 -9.49 7.89
C ASN A 60 5.90 -10.94 7.34
N VAL A 61 6.84 -11.31 6.47
CA VAL A 61 6.97 -12.68 5.94
C VAL A 61 7.28 -13.69 7.05
N ALA A 62 8.15 -13.33 7.99
CA ALA A 62 8.44 -14.16 9.15
C ALA A 62 7.18 -14.41 10.00
N LEU A 63 6.36 -13.39 10.22
CA LEU A 63 5.10 -13.51 10.96
C LEU A 63 4.05 -14.37 10.23
N LEU A 64 3.97 -14.27 8.91
CA LEU A 64 3.14 -15.17 8.09
C LEU A 64 3.62 -16.62 8.19
N ASN A 65 4.93 -16.86 8.22
CA ASN A 65 5.51 -18.21 8.47
C ASN A 65 5.09 -18.75 9.84
N GLU A 66 5.19 -17.94 10.89
CA GLU A 66 4.79 -18.32 12.25
C GLU A 66 3.28 -18.62 12.34
N ALA A 67 2.45 -17.86 11.65
CA ALA A 67 1.01 -18.09 11.53
C ALA A 67 0.65 -19.34 10.73
N LYS A 68 1.65 -19.99 10.10
CA LYS A 68 1.46 -21.12 9.19
C LYS A 68 0.53 -20.75 8.04
N CYS A 69 0.82 -19.62 7.38
CA CYS A 69 0.15 -19.26 6.13
C CYS A 69 0.35 -20.39 5.11
N ASP A 70 -0.68 -20.69 4.34
CA ASP A 70 -0.62 -21.71 3.29
C ASP A 70 -0.41 -21.10 1.91
N VAL A 71 -1.15 -20.02 1.61
CA VAL A 71 -1.07 -19.29 0.33
C VAL A 71 -1.24 -17.81 0.61
N ALA A 72 -0.43 -16.99 -0.03
CA ALA A 72 -0.58 -15.54 -0.01
C ALA A 72 -0.61 -14.97 -1.44
N THR A 73 -1.10 -13.75 -1.58
CA THR A 73 -0.86 -12.93 -2.76
C THR A 73 -0.10 -11.66 -2.38
N ILE A 74 0.35 -10.91 -3.37
CA ILE A 74 0.86 -9.55 -3.16
C ILE A 74 -0.26 -8.55 -3.35
N GLY A 75 -0.26 -7.49 -2.54
CA GLY A 75 -1.05 -6.31 -2.78
C GLY A 75 -0.25 -5.24 -3.53
N ASN A 76 -0.84 -4.05 -3.64
CA ASN A 76 -0.13 -2.93 -4.25
C ASN A 76 1.01 -2.38 -3.37
N ASN A 77 0.94 -2.54 -2.05
CA ASN A 77 2.04 -2.10 -1.20
C ASN A 77 3.31 -2.91 -1.47
N GLU A 78 3.23 -4.24 -1.53
CA GLU A 78 4.39 -5.06 -1.89
C GLU A 78 4.90 -4.72 -3.28
N GLY A 79 4.00 -4.45 -4.24
CA GLY A 79 4.36 -4.18 -5.63
C GLY A 79 4.87 -2.77 -5.92
N MET A 80 4.55 -1.77 -5.09
CA MET A 80 4.77 -0.35 -5.40
C MET A 80 5.55 0.43 -4.36
N THR A 81 5.72 -0.08 -3.13
CA THR A 81 6.37 0.67 -2.06
C THR A 81 7.79 0.20 -1.75
N ILE A 82 8.20 -0.94 -2.28
CA ILE A 82 9.57 -1.44 -2.18
C ILE A 82 10.22 -1.51 -3.55
N SER A 83 11.56 -1.45 -3.59
CA SER A 83 12.30 -1.50 -4.84
C SER A 83 12.10 -2.81 -5.59
N HIS A 84 12.40 -2.83 -6.88
CA HIS A 84 12.43 -4.04 -7.72
C HIS A 84 13.24 -5.18 -7.08
N GLU A 85 14.44 -4.85 -6.60
CA GLU A 85 15.32 -5.80 -5.92
C GLU A 85 14.72 -6.30 -4.61
N ALA A 86 14.13 -5.39 -3.79
CA ALA A 86 13.53 -5.75 -2.52
C ALA A 86 12.34 -6.71 -2.70
N LEU A 87 11.48 -6.50 -3.70
CA LEU A 87 10.38 -7.42 -4.00
C LEU A 87 10.90 -8.80 -4.43
N ASN A 88 11.95 -8.84 -5.24
CA ASN A 88 12.58 -10.11 -5.65
C ASN A 88 13.19 -10.90 -4.49
N HIS A 89 13.45 -10.25 -3.34
CA HIS A 89 14.03 -10.88 -2.15
C HIS A 89 13.09 -10.89 -0.94
N LEU A 90 11.87 -10.39 -1.08
CA LEU A 90 10.90 -10.32 0.02
C LEU A 90 10.52 -11.72 0.52
N TYR A 91 10.27 -12.64 -0.40
CA TYR A 91 9.76 -13.98 -0.11
C TYR A 91 10.82 -15.09 -0.12
N ASP A 92 12.12 -14.75 -0.02
CA ASP A 92 13.19 -15.75 0.00
C ASP A 92 13.06 -16.77 1.15
N GLU A 93 12.54 -16.33 2.28
CA GLU A 93 12.36 -17.17 3.47
C GLU A 93 10.90 -17.63 3.68
N ALA A 94 10.01 -17.37 2.72
CA ALA A 94 8.61 -17.79 2.83
C ALA A 94 8.48 -19.32 2.87
N LYS A 95 7.67 -19.82 3.81
CA LYS A 95 7.33 -21.25 3.95
C LYS A 95 5.93 -21.55 3.43
N PHE A 96 5.35 -20.61 2.72
CA PHE A 96 4.05 -20.65 2.07
C PHE A 96 4.20 -20.31 0.59
N ILE A 97 3.20 -20.59 -0.19
CA ILE A 97 3.18 -20.24 -1.61
C ILE A 97 2.69 -18.79 -1.77
N VAL A 98 3.39 -18.01 -2.58
CA VAL A 98 2.91 -16.68 -2.99
C VAL A 98 2.45 -16.73 -4.43
N THR A 99 1.22 -16.28 -4.70
CA THR A 99 0.64 -16.26 -6.06
C THR A 99 0.36 -14.83 -6.51
N CYS A 100 0.66 -14.52 -7.77
CA CYS A 100 0.21 -13.31 -8.45
C CYS A 100 0.41 -13.51 -9.96
N SER A 101 -0.64 -13.37 -10.76
CA SER A 101 -0.57 -13.68 -12.18
C SER A 101 -0.26 -12.46 -13.07
N ASN A 102 -0.37 -11.24 -12.54
CA ASN A 102 -0.38 -10.03 -13.37
C ASN A 102 0.77 -9.05 -13.14
N VAL A 103 1.82 -9.44 -12.40
CA VAL A 103 3.05 -8.63 -12.22
C VAL A 103 4.23 -9.39 -12.80
N ILE A 104 4.90 -8.79 -13.80
CA ILE A 104 6.06 -9.38 -14.48
C ILE A 104 7.16 -8.32 -14.67
N ASP A 105 8.38 -8.76 -14.89
CA ASP A 105 9.47 -7.90 -15.33
C ASP A 105 9.44 -7.67 -16.86
N GLU A 106 10.37 -6.89 -17.40
CA GLU A 106 10.50 -6.62 -18.84
C GLU A 106 10.82 -7.88 -19.67
N SER A 107 11.32 -8.95 -19.04
CA SER A 107 11.60 -10.24 -19.66
C SER A 107 10.40 -11.19 -19.60
N GLY A 108 9.30 -10.79 -18.99
CA GLY A 108 8.08 -11.57 -18.80
C GLY A 108 8.14 -12.56 -17.64
N HIS A 109 9.09 -12.42 -16.70
CA HIS A 109 9.18 -13.26 -15.52
C HIS A 109 8.45 -12.64 -14.35
N LEU A 110 7.80 -13.47 -13.54
CA LEU A 110 7.24 -13.08 -12.23
C LEU A 110 8.38 -12.72 -11.26
N PRO A 111 8.09 -11.91 -10.23
CA PRO A 111 9.04 -11.71 -9.13
C PRO A 111 9.47 -13.05 -8.51
N ASN A 112 10.69 -13.12 -8.00
CA ASN A 112 11.23 -14.35 -7.43
C ASN A 112 10.33 -14.90 -6.31
N ASN A 113 10.21 -16.24 -6.25
CA ASN A 113 9.39 -16.96 -5.27
C ASN A 113 7.87 -16.69 -5.36
N ILE A 114 7.41 -16.08 -6.46
CA ILE A 114 5.99 -15.92 -6.79
C ILE A 114 5.65 -16.82 -7.98
N VAL A 115 4.48 -17.45 -7.93
CA VAL A 115 3.94 -18.27 -9.02
C VAL A 115 2.63 -17.67 -9.53
N SER A 116 2.31 -17.90 -10.81
CA SER A 116 1.09 -17.35 -11.42
C SER A 116 -0.18 -18.00 -10.88
N SER A 117 -0.12 -19.28 -10.52
CA SER A 117 -1.21 -20.03 -9.89
C SER A 117 -0.67 -21.22 -9.10
N TYR A 118 -1.50 -21.79 -8.22
CA TYR A 118 -1.11 -22.93 -7.38
C TYR A 118 -2.25 -23.89 -7.17
N ILE A 119 -2.00 -25.19 -7.35
CA ILE A 119 -2.96 -26.26 -7.04
C ILE A 119 -2.54 -26.97 -5.76
N LYS A 120 -3.44 -26.94 -4.74
CA LYS A 120 -3.28 -27.67 -3.48
C LYS A 120 -4.24 -28.85 -3.43
N ASP A 121 -3.71 -30.05 -3.19
CA ASP A 121 -4.53 -31.25 -2.94
C ASP A 121 -4.83 -31.35 -1.43
N ILE A 122 -6.09 -31.47 -1.08
CA ILE A 122 -6.56 -31.68 0.28
C ILE A 122 -7.52 -32.86 0.29
N ASP A 123 -7.07 -34.00 0.82
CA ASP A 123 -7.85 -35.23 0.89
C ASP A 123 -8.45 -35.66 -0.47
N GLY A 124 -7.70 -35.43 -1.56
CA GLY A 124 -8.10 -35.77 -2.94
C GLY A 124 -8.91 -34.66 -3.65
N VAL A 125 -9.27 -33.57 -3.00
CA VAL A 125 -9.89 -32.39 -3.63
C VAL A 125 -8.79 -31.43 -4.05
N LYS A 126 -8.70 -31.11 -5.34
CA LYS A 126 -7.71 -30.23 -5.92
C LYS A 126 -8.26 -28.81 -6.00
N ILE A 127 -7.66 -27.90 -5.25
CA ILE A 127 -8.06 -26.49 -5.16
C ILE A 127 -7.05 -25.67 -5.94
N LEU A 128 -7.49 -24.98 -6.99
CA LEU A 128 -6.71 -24.01 -7.73
C LEU A 128 -6.83 -22.63 -7.06
N PHE A 129 -5.70 -22.04 -6.72
CA PHE A 129 -5.56 -20.64 -6.31
C PHE A 129 -5.00 -19.83 -7.47
N VAL A 130 -5.69 -18.77 -7.86
CA VAL A 130 -5.24 -17.76 -8.81
C VAL A 130 -5.34 -16.41 -8.13
N ALA A 131 -4.39 -15.51 -8.38
CA ALA A 131 -4.36 -14.22 -7.73
C ALA A 131 -3.97 -13.10 -8.69
N ALA A 132 -4.45 -11.90 -8.43
CA ALA A 132 -4.04 -10.68 -9.12
C ALA A 132 -4.09 -9.45 -8.19
N THR A 133 -3.24 -8.46 -8.48
CA THR A 133 -3.17 -7.18 -7.78
C THR A 133 -3.63 -6.02 -8.66
N ALA A 134 -3.99 -4.90 -8.03
CA ALA A 134 -4.49 -3.68 -8.68
C ALA A 134 -3.45 -3.09 -9.67
N PRO A 135 -3.85 -2.75 -10.91
CA PRO A 135 -2.93 -2.40 -11.99
C PRO A 135 -2.55 -0.91 -11.99
N PHE A 136 -1.82 -0.43 -10.99
CA PHE A 136 -1.28 0.93 -10.92
C PHE A 136 -0.08 1.11 -11.86
N THR A 137 -0.31 0.99 -13.17
CA THR A 137 0.73 0.92 -14.23
C THR A 137 1.84 1.97 -14.11
N PRO A 138 1.60 3.27 -13.83
CA PRO A 138 2.68 4.25 -13.74
C PRO A 138 3.68 3.96 -12.61
N PHE A 139 3.20 3.46 -11.46
CA PHE A 139 4.02 3.14 -10.29
C PHE A 139 4.84 1.86 -10.52
N TYR A 140 4.18 0.79 -10.98
CA TYR A 140 4.88 -0.45 -11.35
C TYR A 140 5.98 -0.20 -12.37
N ARG A 141 5.69 0.59 -13.41
CA ARG A 141 6.69 0.94 -14.44
C ARG A 141 7.87 1.72 -13.86
N ALA A 142 7.64 2.65 -12.92
CA ALA A 142 8.71 3.40 -12.27
C ALA A 142 9.65 2.49 -11.45
N LEU A 143 9.18 1.31 -11.04
CA LEU A 143 9.95 0.27 -10.34
C LEU A 143 10.43 -0.86 -11.28
N ASN A 144 10.37 -0.66 -12.59
CA ASN A 144 10.74 -1.65 -13.62
C ASN A 144 9.90 -2.94 -13.58
N TRP A 145 8.63 -2.82 -13.16
CA TRP A 145 7.63 -3.87 -13.29
C TRP A 145 6.60 -3.52 -14.36
N ILE A 146 6.03 -4.54 -14.97
CA ILE A 146 4.86 -4.46 -15.84
C ILE A 146 3.70 -5.11 -15.11
N VAL A 147 2.62 -4.36 -14.89
CA VAL A 147 1.36 -4.90 -14.40
C VAL A 147 0.40 -5.03 -15.56
N THR A 148 -0.09 -6.24 -15.79
CA THR A 148 -1.03 -6.56 -16.88
C THR A 148 -2.48 -6.45 -16.40
N ASP A 149 -3.44 -6.58 -17.32
CA ASP A 149 -4.86 -6.59 -16.97
C ASP A 149 -5.18 -7.79 -16.07
N PRO A 150 -5.71 -7.56 -14.85
CA PRO A 150 -5.93 -8.64 -13.89
C PRO A 150 -7.00 -9.64 -14.33
N LEU A 151 -8.04 -9.20 -15.06
CA LEU A 151 -9.10 -10.09 -15.55
C LEU A 151 -8.55 -11.08 -16.59
N GLU A 152 -7.81 -10.57 -17.57
CA GLU A 152 -7.23 -11.40 -18.62
C GLU A 152 -6.18 -12.36 -18.03
N SER A 153 -5.33 -11.88 -17.10
CA SER A 153 -4.34 -12.74 -16.45
C SER A 153 -4.97 -13.87 -15.64
N ILE A 154 -6.07 -13.60 -14.92
CA ILE A 154 -6.83 -14.63 -14.20
C ILE A 154 -7.46 -15.64 -15.18
N LYS A 155 -8.06 -15.17 -16.28
CA LYS A 155 -8.66 -16.03 -17.31
C LYS A 155 -7.62 -16.96 -17.94
N GLU A 156 -6.46 -16.42 -18.29
CA GLU A 156 -5.34 -17.20 -18.86
C GLU A 156 -4.88 -18.32 -17.92
N GLU A 157 -4.70 -18.03 -16.64
CA GLU A 157 -4.28 -19.02 -15.65
C GLU A 157 -5.34 -20.11 -15.43
N ILE A 158 -6.62 -19.75 -15.35
CA ILE A 158 -7.71 -20.73 -15.25
C ILE A 158 -7.70 -21.66 -16.47
N GLU A 159 -7.52 -21.12 -17.68
CA GLU A 159 -7.50 -21.93 -18.91
C GLU A 159 -6.29 -22.86 -18.94
N LEU A 160 -5.10 -22.39 -18.54
CA LEU A 160 -3.86 -23.21 -18.47
C LEU A 160 -4.01 -24.40 -17.48
N GLN A 161 -4.81 -24.23 -16.43
CA GLN A 161 -5.05 -25.26 -15.41
C GLN A 161 -6.33 -26.05 -15.63
N ARG A 162 -7.10 -25.77 -16.70
CA ARG A 162 -8.40 -26.41 -16.97
C ARG A 162 -8.31 -27.94 -16.96
N GLY A 163 -9.21 -28.55 -16.21
CA GLY A 163 -9.26 -30.02 -16.04
C GLY A 163 -8.27 -30.61 -15.02
N LYS A 164 -7.47 -29.78 -14.35
CA LYS A 164 -6.51 -30.23 -13.33
C LYS A 164 -6.99 -29.94 -11.89
N PHE A 165 -8.08 -29.22 -11.70
CA PHE A 165 -8.63 -28.82 -10.42
C PHE A 165 -10.12 -29.14 -10.30
N ASP A 166 -10.60 -29.23 -9.07
CA ASP A 166 -12.01 -29.47 -8.72
C ASP A 166 -12.69 -28.20 -8.21
N VAL A 167 -11.93 -27.27 -7.62
CA VAL A 167 -12.39 -26.04 -6.95
C VAL A 167 -11.52 -24.88 -7.38
N LEU A 168 -12.14 -23.74 -7.63
CA LEU A 168 -11.47 -22.51 -8.04
C LEU A 168 -11.63 -21.41 -6.98
N ILE A 169 -10.51 -20.94 -6.45
CA ILE A 169 -10.44 -19.83 -5.49
C ILE A 169 -9.61 -18.70 -6.09
N VAL A 170 -10.15 -17.49 -6.10
CA VAL A 170 -9.42 -16.30 -6.52
C VAL A 170 -9.06 -15.46 -5.29
N LEU A 171 -7.77 -15.09 -5.18
CA LEU A 171 -7.26 -14.14 -4.21
C LEU A 171 -7.13 -12.78 -4.91
N SER A 172 -8.13 -11.92 -4.74
CA SER A 172 -8.22 -10.65 -5.46
C SER A 172 -7.72 -9.49 -4.62
N HIS A 173 -6.61 -8.87 -5.04
CA HIS A 173 -6.18 -7.58 -4.49
C HIS A 173 -6.48 -6.44 -5.47
N CYS A 174 -7.70 -6.41 -6.03
CA CYS A 174 -8.13 -5.44 -7.03
C CYS A 174 -9.34 -4.58 -6.61
N GLY A 175 -9.96 -4.91 -5.49
CA GLY A 175 -11.09 -4.17 -4.91
C GLY A 175 -12.46 -4.67 -5.34
N ILE A 176 -13.47 -4.26 -4.57
CA ILE A 176 -14.85 -4.77 -4.62
C ILE A 176 -15.49 -4.72 -6.02
N PHE A 177 -15.29 -3.62 -6.77
CA PHE A 177 -15.89 -3.50 -8.12
C PHE A 177 -15.29 -4.48 -9.12
N PHE A 178 -14.02 -4.81 -8.95
CA PHE A 178 -13.38 -5.84 -9.74
C PHE A 178 -13.88 -7.24 -9.33
N ASP A 179 -14.05 -7.49 -8.05
CA ASP A 179 -14.60 -8.75 -7.53
C ASP A 179 -16.01 -9.01 -8.05
N GLU A 180 -16.87 -7.98 -8.09
CA GLU A 180 -18.19 -8.04 -8.71
C GLU A 180 -18.11 -8.35 -10.21
N THR A 181 -17.12 -7.78 -10.91
CA THR A 181 -16.88 -8.08 -12.33
C THR A 181 -16.47 -9.54 -12.53
N LEU A 182 -15.57 -10.07 -11.68
CA LEU A 182 -15.19 -11.47 -11.72
C LEU A 182 -16.40 -12.42 -11.56
N CYS A 183 -17.32 -12.09 -10.65
CA CYS A 183 -18.54 -12.88 -10.46
C CYS A 183 -19.41 -12.94 -11.73
N GLN A 184 -19.38 -11.90 -12.57
CA GLN A 184 -20.16 -11.86 -13.82
C GLN A 184 -19.44 -12.58 -14.97
N GLU A 185 -18.13 -12.36 -15.07
CA GLU A 185 -17.30 -12.86 -16.17
C GLU A 185 -16.88 -14.32 -16.01
N LEU A 186 -16.70 -14.78 -14.76
CA LEU A 186 -16.17 -16.09 -14.40
C LEU A 186 -17.03 -16.79 -13.33
N PRO A 187 -18.29 -17.17 -13.67
CA PRO A 187 -19.22 -17.78 -12.71
C PRO A 187 -18.80 -19.18 -12.23
N GLU A 188 -17.75 -19.77 -12.82
CA GLU A 188 -17.14 -21.03 -12.36
C GLU A 188 -16.27 -20.85 -11.11
N ILE A 189 -16.00 -19.64 -10.65
CA ILE A 189 -15.29 -19.39 -9.40
C ILE A 189 -16.17 -19.83 -8.21
N ASP A 190 -15.59 -20.61 -7.31
CA ASP A 190 -16.28 -21.02 -6.08
C ASP A 190 -16.23 -19.94 -5.00
N VAL A 191 -15.04 -19.32 -4.79
CA VAL A 191 -14.82 -18.31 -3.77
C VAL A 191 -13.89 -17.23 -4.30
N ILE A 192 -14.24 -15.96 -4.07
CA ILE A 192 -13.35 -14.81 -4.18
C ILE A 192 -13.05 -14.30 -2.77
N PHE A 193 -11.78 -14.24 -2.41
CA PHE A 193 -11.30 -13.47 -1.28
C PHE A 193 -10.90 -12.09 -1.78
N GLY A 194 -11.61 -11.04 -1.34
CA GLY A 194 -11.43 -9.65 -1.80
C GLY A 194 -10.65 -8.79 -0.82
N SER A 195 -9.91 -7.80 -1.35
CA SER A 195 -9.09 -6.85 -0.59
C SER A 195 -8.95 -5.50 -1.31
N HIS A 196 -7.92 -4.69 -0.98
CA HIS A 196 -7.59 -3.39 -1.57
C HIS A 196 -8.54 -2.24 -1.22
N THR A 197 -9.85 -2.40 -1.36
CA THR A 197 -10.84 -1.36 -1.01
C THR A 197 -11.28 -1.41 0.45
N HIS A 198 -10.65 -2.25 1.26
CA HIS A 198 -10.85 -2.36 2.71
C HIS A 198 -12.31 -2.66 3.12
N HIS A 199 -13.10 -3.22 2.23
CA HIS A 199 -14.46 -3.66 2.53
C HIS A 199 -14.46 -4.95 3.37
N TYR A 200 -15.59 -5.26 3.99
CA TYR A 200 -15.78 -6.51 4.70
C TYR A 200 -17.20 -7.02 4.48
N PHE A 201 -17.37 -8.32 4.59
CA PHE A 201 -18.68 -8.99 4.57
C PHE A 201 -18.87 -9.78 5.85
N GLU A 202 -19.85 -9.38 6.66
CA GLU A 202 -20.11 -10.03 7.97
C GLU A 202 -20.40 -11.55 7.81
N HIS A 203 -21.12 -11.92 6.76
CA HIS A 203 -21.50 -13.30 6.46
C HIS A 203 -21.12 -13.77 5.04
N GLY A 204 -20.25 -13.04 4.38
CA GLY A 204 -19.99 -13.22 2.95
C GLY A 204 -21.16 -12.73 2.09
N GLU A 205 -20.93 -12.65 0.79
CA GLU A 205 -21.96 -12.30 -0.18
C GLU A 205 -21.93 -13.30 -1.33
N ILE A 206 -23.10 -13.81 -1.74
CA ILE A 206 -23.21 -14.65 -2.93
C ILE A 206 -23.63 -13.77 -4.11
N ASN A 207 -22.76 -13.67 -5.10
CA ASN A 207 -23.02 -12.97 -6.35
C ASN A 207 -22.83 -13.94 -7.52
N ASN A 208 -23.88 -14.13 -8.33
CA ASN A 208 -23.90 -15.06 -9.48
C ASN A 208 -23.38 -16.50 -9.15
N GLY A 209 -23.68 -16.98 -7.92
CA GLY A 209 -23.22 -18.29 -7.46
C GLY A 209 -21.82 -18.30 -6.84
N VAL A 210 -21.05 -17.25 -6.94
CA VAL A 210 -19.71 -17.08 -6.35
C VAL A 210 -19.83 -16.53 -4.92
N LEU A 211 -19.11 -17.10 -3.96
CA LEU A 211 -19.00 -16.55 -2.61
C LEU A 211 -17.90 -15.50 -2.58
N MET A 212 -18.24 -14.25 -2.26
CA MET A 212 -17.28 -13.20 -1.93
C MET A 212 -17.08 -13.10 -0.42
N ALA A 213 -15.83 -13.03 0.03
CA ALA A 213 -15.44 -12.86 1.43
C ALA A 213 -14.30 -11.83 1.53
N ALA A 214 -14.40 -10.91 2.49
CA ALA A 214 -13.40 -9.91 2.79
C ALA A 214 -13.44 -9.56 4.28
N ALA A 215 -12.30 -9.18 4.88
CA ALA A 215 -12.13 -9.00 6.32
C ALA A 215 -11.69 -7.56 6.72
N GLY A 216 -11.97 -6.57 5.89
CA GLY A 216 -11.67 -5.17 6.20
C GLY A 216 -10.18 -4.83 6.06
N LYS A 217 -9.60 -4.22 7.09
CA LYS A 217 -8.18 -3.83 7.12
C LYS A 217 -7.62 -3.80 8.54
N TYR A 218 -6.29 -3.67 8.64
CA TYR A 218 -5.56 -3.42 9.89
C TYR A 218 -5.74 -4.52 10.94
N GLY A 219 -6.14 -5.74 10.52
CA GLY A 219 -6.43 -6.81 11.45
C GLY A 219 -7.70 -6.60 12.29
N ASN A 220 -8.59 -5.66 11.90
CA ASN A 220 -9.85 -5.43 12.62
C ASN A 220 -10.74 -6.68 12.65
N TYR A 221 -10.57 -7.56 11.69
CA TYR A 221 -11.30 -8.83 11.58
C TYR A 221 -10.38 -9.94 11.09
N LEU A 222 -10.65 -11.16 11.54
CA LEU A 222 -10.20 -12.39 10.90
C LEU A 222 -11.38 -12.98 10.12
N GLY A 223 -11.22 -13.27 8.85
CA GLY A 223 -12.23 -13.93 8.05
C GLY A 223 -12.16 -15.45 8.19
N GLU A 224 -13.34 -16.12 8.14
CA GLU A 224 -13.48 -17.57 8.16
C GLU A 224 -14.48 -18.01 7.11
N VAL A 225 -14.05 -18.81 6.15
CA VAL A 225 -14.88 -19.43 5.11
C VAL A 225 -14.95 -20.93 5.38
N ASN A 226 -16.14 -21.51 5.33
CA ASN A 226 -16.36 -22.93 5.47
C ASN A 226 -16.95 -23.51 4.18
N LEU A 227 -16.27 -24.52 3.62
CA LEU A 227 -16.67 -25.24 2.42
C LEU A 227 -17.01 -26.68 2.77
N THR A 228 -18.14 -27.20 2.23
CA THR A 228 -18.49 -28.60 2.31
C THR A 228 -18.50 -29.21 0.90
N PHE A 229 -17.89 -30.38 0.78
CA PHE A 229 -17.68 -31.05 -0.51
C PHE A 229 -18.43 -32.39 -0.56
N GLU A 230 -19.05 -32.66 -1.72
CA GLU A 230 -19.55 -33.95 -2.12
C GLU A 230 -19.04 -34.29 -3.52
N ALA A 231 -18.47 -35.48 -3.70
CA ALA A 231 -17.86 -35.89 -4.98
C ALA A 231 -16.93 -34.83 -5.59
N HIS A 232 -16.03 -34.23 -4.79
CA HIS A 232 -15.05 -33.19 -5.14
C HIS A 232 -15.67 -31.83 -5.51
N LYS A 233 -16.97 -31.62 -5.41
CA LYS A 233 -17.64 -30.35 -5.70
C LYS A 233 -18.06 -29.63 -4.42
N VAL A 234 -18.02 -28.34 -4.42
CA VAL A 234 -18.53 -27.48 -3.33
C VAL A 234 -20.06 -27.53 -3.39
N VAL A 235 -20.69 -28.07 -2.34
CA VAL A 235 -22.17 -28.18 -2.21
C VAL A 235 -22.72 -27.16 -1.20
N HIS A 236 -21.90 -26.68 -0.28
CA HIS A 236 -22.29 -25.66 0.67
C HIS A 236 -21.07 -24.76 0.99
N LYS A 237 -21.30 -23.45 1.06
CA LYS A 237 -20.30 -22.45 1.38
C LYS A 237 -20.88 -21.34 2.24
N THR A 238 -20.16 -20.99 3.30
CA THR A 238 -20.50 -19.90 4.23
C THR A 238 -19.26 -19.11 4.59
N ALA A 239 -19.43 -17.85 4.91
CA ALA A 239 -18.38 -17.01 5.45
C ALA A 239 -18.87 -16.26 6.69
N LYS A 240 -17.94 -15.84 7.53
CA LYS A 240 -18.14 -14.91 8.64
C LYS A 240 -16.85 -14.17 8.92
N ILE A 241 -16.94 -13.05 9.61
CA ILE A 241 -15.80 -12.36 10.22
C ILE A 241 -15.79 -12.59 11.73
N ILE A 242 -14.59 -12.56 12.31
CA ILE A 242 -14.33 -12.65 13.76
C ILE A 242 -13.71 -11.32 14.16
N PRO A 243 -14.42 -10.47 14.93
CA PRO A 243 -13.93 -9.15 15.30
C PRO A 243 -12.71 -9.23 16.20
N LEU A 244 -11.74 -8.30 16.00
CA LEU A 244 -10.51 -8.21 16.76
C LEU A 244 -10.75 -8.13 18.28
N GLU A 245 -11.77 -7.38 18.73
CA GLU A 245 -12.11 -7.26 20.15
C GLU A 245 -12.44 -8.58 20.84
N THR A 246 -12.78 -9.62 20.05
CA THR A 246 -13.06 -10.97 20.57
C THR A 246 -11.82 -11.85 20.63
N LEU A 247 -10.70 -11.40 20.09
CA LEU A 247 -9.44 -12.14 20.06
C LEU A 247 -8.61 -11.90 21.32
N PRO A 248 -7.70 -12.82 21.67
CA PRO A 248 -6.85 -12.66 22.86
C PRO A 248 -5.98 -11.41 22.77
N GLU A 249 -5.73 -10.76 23.89
CA GLU A 249 -4.69 -9.73 24.00
C GLU A 249 -3.31 -10.39 24.01
N VAL A 250 -2.34 -9.75 23.36
CA VAL A 250 -0.96 -10.21 23.23
C VAL A 250 -0.01 -9.04 23.43
N GLU A 251 1.04 -9.22 24.21
CA GLU A 251 2.11 -8.23 24.32
C GLU A 251 3.06 -8.37 23.12
N THR A 252 3.50 -7.24 22.57
CA THR A 252 4.42 -7.18 21.42
C THR A 252 5.52 -6.16 21.66
N SER A 253 6.66 -6.31 20.97
CA SER A 253 7.83 -5.43 21.06
C SER A 253 8.17 -4.77 19.70
N PHE A 254 7.28 -4.82 18.72
CA PHE A 254 7.57 -4.39 17.34
C PHE A 254 8.02 -2.93 17.24
N GLU A 255 7.44 -2.04 18.03
CA GLU A 255 7.84 -0.62 18.06
C GLU A 255 9.27 -0.47 18.58
N GLU A 256 9.63 -1.16 19.69
CA GLU A 256 10.97 -1.12 20.26
C GLU A 256 12.00 -1.83 19.37
N GLU A 257 11.63 -2.92 18.72
CA GLU A 257 12.48 -3.59 17.74
C GLU A 257 12.76 -2.67 16.55
N GLY A 258 11.73 -2.04 15.97
CA GLY A 258 11.85 -1.09 14.87
C GLY A 258 12.72 0.11 15.24
N LYS A 259 12.50 0.69 16.43
CA LYS A 259 13.33 1.78 16.95
C LYS A 259 14.80 1.38 17.11
N THR A 260 15.05 0.15 17.54
CA THR A 260 16.42 -0.36 17.69
C THR A 260 17.10 -0.52 16.33
N LEU A 261 16.39 -1.08 15.35
CA LEU A 261 16.91 -1.29 14.00
C LEU A 261 17.19 0.03 13.27
N MET A 262 16.41 1.09 13.56
CA MET A 262 16.52 2.42 12.95
C MET A 262 17.29 3.41 13.85
N SER A 263 18.13 2.93 14.74
CA SER A 263 18.90 3.76 15.70
C SER A 263 20.14 4.46 15.11
N ASN A 264 20.41 4.28 13.82
CA ASN A 264 21.52 4.96 13.16
C ASN A 264 21.37 6.48 13.29
N SER A 265 22.44 7.15 13.74
CA SER A 265 22.49 8.60 13.90
C SER A 265 22.60 9.29 12.54
N VAL A 266 21.75 10.28 12.29
CA VAL A 266 21.75 11.13 11.10
C VAL A 266 22.37 12.50 11.43
N ILE A 267 22.01 13.09 12.56
CA ILE A 267 22.54 14.38 13.04
C ILE A 267 23.04 14.22 14.47
N GLN A 268 24.26 14.73 14.75
CA GLN A 268 24.92 14.65 16.06
C GLN A 268 25.12 16.02 16.71
N HIS A 269 24.16 16.93 16.54
CA HIS A 269 24.13 18.23 17.20
C HIS A 269 22.66 18.64 17.47
N PRO A 270 22.41 19.62 18.36
CA PRO A 270 21.06 20.05 18.69
C PRO A 270 20.27 20.52 17.48
N VAL A 271 19.08 19.98 17.30
CA VAL A 271 18.16 20.31 16.20
C VAL A 271 16.76 20.60 16.73
N VAL A 272 16.11 21.61 16.15
CA VAL A 272 14.74 22.03 16.48
C VAL A 272 13.92 22.11 15.20
N LEU A 273 13.32 21.01 14.79
CA LEU A 273 12.44 20.94 13.62
C LEU A 273 11.00 20.82 14.09
N LYS A 274 10.28 21.92 14.08
CA LYS A 274 8.88 21.98 14.49
C LYS A 274 7.94 21.95 13.29
N ARG A 275 6.78 21.36 13.47
CA ARG A 275 5.66 21.38 12.53
C ARG A 275 4.65 22.47 12.86
N SER A 276 3.90 22.93 11.89
CA SER A 276 2.71 23.72 12.06
C SER A 276 1.71 23.44 10.94
N MET A 277 0.43 23.39 11.25
CA MET A 277 -0.63 23.19 10.24
C MET A 277 -0.97 24.49 9.48
N ASN A 278 -0.67 25.65 10.04
CA ASN A 278 -1.19 26.95 9.59
C ASN A 278 -0.13 27.90 9.04
N HIS A 279 1.14 27.64 9.28
CA HIS A 279 2.24 28.46 8.80
C HIS A 279 3.46 27.63 8.43
N ILE A 280 4.30 28.19 7.56
CA ILE A 280 5.51 27.54 7.09
C ILE A 280 6.53 27.57 8.23
N THR A 281 6.98 26.39 8.64
CA THR A 281 8.08 26.19 9.57
C THR A 281 9.37 25.91 8.80
N GLU A 282 10.51 25.95 9.49
CA GLU A 282 11.80 25.57 8.92
C GLU A 282 11.78 24.12 8.38
N ALA A 283 11.25 23.17 9.18
CA ALA A 283 11.10 21.78 8.76
C ALA A 283 10.25 21.64 7.48
N ALA A 284 9.14 22.38 7.39
CA ALA A 284 8.25 22.35 6.23
C ALA A 284 8.91 22.99 5.00
N TYR A 285 9.68 24.06 5.20
CA TYR A 285 10.44 24.69 4.13
C TYR A 285 11.55 23.77 3.60
N LEU A 286 12.32 23.14 4.50
CA LEU A 286 13.35 22.16 4.14
C LEU A 286 12.78 20.97 3.38
N LEU A 287 11.62 20.44 3.81
CA LEU A 287 10.96 19.35 3.09
C LEU A 287 10.53 19.76 1.68
N ALA A 288 9.93 20.96 1.53
CA ALA A 288 9.55 21.46 0.20
C ALA A 288 10.77 21.72 -0.69
N GLN A 289 11.86 22.20 -0.10
CA GLN A 289 13.15 22.36 -0.78
C GLN A 289 13.69 21.00 -1.23
N SER A 290 13.68 19.97 -0.36
CA SER A 290 14.14 18.62 -0.70
C SER A 290 13.36 18.04 -1.89
N VAL A 291 12.04 18.23 -1.91
CA VAL A 291 11.20 17.81 -3.05
C VAL A 291 11.59 18.54 -4.32
N CYS A 292 11.81 19.86 -4.27
CA CYS A 292 12.22 20.65 -5.43
C CYS A 292 13.58 20.20 -5.99
N GLU A 293 14.56 20.01 -5.12
CA GLU A 293 15.92 19.60 -5.49
C GLU A 293 15.95 18.17 -6.04
N TYR A 294 15.31 17.21 -5.34
CA TYR A 294 15.28 15.81 -5.77
C TYR A 294 14.56 15.62 -7.11
N THR A 295 13.48 16.35 -7.34
CA THR A 295 12.75 16.30 -8.62
C THR A 295 13.44 17.08 -9.74
N HIS A 296 14.56 17.76 -9.47
CA HIS A 296 15.21 18.70 -10.39
C HIS A 296 14.22 19.72 -10.96
N ALA A 297 13.30 20.21 -10.11
CA ALA A 297 12.28 21.17 -10.47
C ALA A 297 12.69 22.61 -10.16
N GLN A 298 11.95 23.57 -10.69
CA GLN A 298 12.15 25.00 -10.43
C GLN A 298 11.42 25.47 -9.17
N CYS A 299 10.38 24.71 -8.79
CA CYS A 299 9.52 24.99 -7.67
C CYS A 299 8.88 23.71 -7.13
N ALA A 300 8.33 23.78 -5.93
CA ALA A 300 7.61 22.64 -5.35
C ALA A 300 6.32 23.06 -4.63
N ILE A 301 5.40 22.09 -4.52
CA ILE A 301 4.20 22.20 -3.70
C ILE A 301 3.99 20.91 -2.90
N ILE A 302 3.83 21.06 -1.59
CA ILE A 302 3.49 20.02 -0.62
C ILE A 302 2.44 20.53 0.36
N ASN A 303 2.14 19.79 1.43
CA ASN A 303 1.27 20.24 2.51
C ASN A 303 1.88 20.02 3.91
N ALA A 304 1.46 20.84 4.85
CA ALA A 304 2.04 20.87 6.20
C ALA A 304 1.74 19.61 7.02
N GLY A 305 0.64 18.91 6.73
CA GLY A 305 0.25 17.68 7.43
C GLY A 305 1.14 16.47 7.15
N LEU A 306 2.06 16.58 6.19
CA LEU A 306 3.12 15.58 5.97
C LEU A 306 4.07 15.49 7.16
N LEU A 307 4.28 16.55 7.91
CA LEU A 307 5.06 16.52 9.14
C LEU A 307 4.13 16.16 10.31
N VAL A 308 4.18 14.92 10.78
CA VAL A 308 3.25 14.45 11.83
C VAL A 308 3.79 14.59 13.25
N LYS A 309 5.10 14.80 13.42
CA LYS A 309 5.78 14.91 14.71
C LYS A 309 6.88 15.98 14.68
N ASP A 310 7.16 16.62 15.82
CA ASP A 310 8.32 17.50 15.99
C ASP A 310 9.59 16.67 16.26
N ILE A 311 10.74 17.18 15.83
CA ILE A 311 12.05 16.71 16.28
C ILE A 311 12.72 17.84 17.07
N VAL A 312 12.94 17.62 18.38
CA VAL A 312 13.65 18.53 19.27
C VAL A 312 14.63 17.67 20.08
N LYS A 313 15.84 17.52 19.59
CA LYS A 313 16.83 16.56 20.13
C LYS A 313 18.26 17.03 19.90
N ASP A 314 19.18 16.51 20.71
CA ASP A 314 20.62 16.72 20.54
C ASP A 314 21.24 15.75 19.51
N GLU A 315 20.55 14.64 19.26
CA GLU A 315 20.90 13.64 18.25
C GLU A 315 19.63 13.17 17.57
N VAL A 316 19.61 13.13 16.23
CA VAL A 316 18.49 12.67 15.41
C VAL A 316 18.85 11.35 14.75
N THR A 317 18.00 10.35 14.90
CA THR A 317 18.16 9.02 14.30
C THR A 317 17.23 8.84 13.08
N GLU A 318 17.47 7.78 12.31
CA GLU A 318 16.56 7.36 11.21
C GLU A 318 15.14 7.14 11.74
N TYR A 319 14.99 6.56 12.96
CA TYR A 319 13.69 6.41 13.61
C TYR A 319 12.97 7.75 13.82
N ASP A 320 13.68 8.79 14.24
CA ASP A 320 13.06 10.11 14.47
C ASP A 320 12.53 10.72 13.17
N ILE A 321 13.27 10.56 12.07
CA ILE A 321 12.85 11.03 10.74
C ILE A 321 11.65 10.21 10.26
N HIS A 322 11.68 8.89 10.42
CA HIS A 322 10.55 8.03 10.09
C HIS A 322 9.29 8.43 10.87
N GLN A 323 9.42 8.70 12.18
CA GLN A 323 8.30 9.15 13.01
C GLN A 323 7.77 10.53 12.61
N MET A 324 8.61 11.42 12.07
CA MET A 324 8.18 12.72 11.54
C MET A 324 7.49 12.58 10.19
N LEU A 325 7.95 11.67 9.33
CA LEU A 325 7.51 11.45 7.95
C LEU A 325 7.17 9.97 7.68
N PRO A 326 6.13 9.39 8.34
CA PRO A 326 5.84 7.94 8.23
C PRO A 326 5.21 7.54 6.89
N HIS A 327 5.01 8.48 5.99
CA HIS A 327 4.25 8.29 4.76
C HIS A 327 5.03 7.51 3.70
N PRO A 328 4.50 6.40 3.14
CA PRO A 328 5.01 5.84 1.88
C PRO A 328 4.48 6.70 0.70
N ILE A 329 5.03 7.89 0.57
CA ILE A 329 4.69 8.89 -0.46
C ILE A 329 5.94 9.21 -1.25
N ASN A 330 5.85 9.09 -2.59
CA ASN A 330 6.94 9.35 -3.52
C ASN A 330 6.83 10.74 -4.14
N MET A 331 7.96 11.24 -4.64
CA MET A 331 8.04 12.50 -5.34
C MET A 331 7.63 12.34 -6.81
N VAL A 332 7.08 13.42 -7.35
CA VAL A 332 6.64 13.49 -8.74
C VAL A 332 7.16 14.74 -9.41
N ARG A 333 7.72 14.59 -10.60
CA ARG A 333 8.12 15.68 -11.47
C ARG A 333 7.06 15.89 -12.56
N VAL A 334 6.57 17.14 -12.70
CA VAL A 334 5.53 17.51 -13.66
C VAL A 334 6.01 18.66 -14.54
N ARG A 335 5.87 18.53 -15.86
CA ARG A 335 6.06 19.61 -16.82
C ARG A 335 4.71 20.23 -17.17
N LEU A 336 4.62 21.56 -17.08
CA LEU A 336 3.35 22.26 -17.29
C LEU A 336 3.57 23.71 -17.78
N SER A 337 2.55 24.25 -18.46
CA SER A 337 2.55 25.66 -18.89
C SER A 337 2.32 26.59 -17.70
N GLY A 338 2.70 27.88 -17.87
CA GLY A 338 2.48 28.90 -16.85
C GLY A 338 1.02 29.08 -16.48
N VAL A 339 0.10 28.93 -17.43
CA VAL A 339 -1.36 28.92 -17.15
C VAL A 339 -1.71 27.85 -16.12
N LYS A 340 -1.23 26.62 -16.32
CA LYS A 340 -1.48 25.49 -15.42
C LYS A 340 -0.82 25.67 -14.06
N LEU A 341 0.40 26.21 -14.02
CA LEU A 341 1.09 26.53 -12.78
C LEU A 341 0.33 27.61 -11.97
N LYS A 342 -0.19 28.64 -12.63
CA LYS A 342 -1.03 29.67 -11.99
C LYS A 342 -2.34 29.08 -11.44
N GLU A 343 -2.98 28.14 -12.14
CA GLU A 343 -4.16 27.41 -11.63
C GLU A 343 -3.86 26.67 -10.32
N ILE A 344 -2.70 25.98 -10.27
CA ILE A 344 -2.27 25.24 -9.07
C ILE A 344 -2.01 26.19 -7.91
N ILE A 345 -1.27 27.29 -8.13
CA ILE A 345 -1.01 28.32 -7.11
C ILE A 345 -2.34 28.94 -6.63
N ALA A 346 -3.24 29.28 -7.54
CA ALA A 346 -4.53 29.87 -7.19
C ALA A 346 -5.39 28.91 -6.35
N LYS A 347 -5.36 27.61 -6.64
CA LYS A 347 -6.07 26.61 -5.86
C LYS A 347 -5.44 26.42 -4.48
N SER A 348 -4.13 26.33 -4.38
CA SER A 348 -3.43 26.18 -3.10
C SER A 348 -3.63 27.38 -2.17
N ASN A 349 -3.70 28.60 -2.72
CA ASN A 349 -3.97 29.81 -1.92
C ASN A 349 -5.35 29.82 -1.25
N LYS A 350 -6.33 29.06 -1.75
CA LYS A 350 -7.65 28.94 -1.11
C LYS A 350 -7.62 28.15 0.19
N GLN A 351 -6.59 27.33 0.42
CA GLN A 351 -6.41 26.49 1.60
C GLN A 351 -7.64 25.59 1.92
N GLU A 352 -8.34 25.16 0.87
CA GLU A 352 -9.65 24.50 0.93
C GLU A 352 -9.63 23.23 1.78
N TYR A 353 -8.50 22.51 1.79
CA TYR A 353 -8.32 21.24 2.50
C TYR A 353 -7.56 21.34 3.83
N MET A 354 -7.21 22.55 4.29
CA MET A 354 -6.31 22.75 5.44
C MET A 354 -6.73 21.97 6.70
N TYR A 355 -8.02 21.90 6.99
CA TYR A 355 -8.55 21.21 8.17
C TYR A 355 -9.20 19.87 7.87
N GLU A 356 -9.04 19.38 6.64
CA GLU A 356 -9.61 18.11 6.24
C GLU A 356 -8.84 16.95 6.86
N HIS A 357 -9.57 15.94 7.32
CA HIS A 357 -9.01 14.64 7.67
C HIS A 357 -8.65 13.90 6.37
N ALA A 358 -7.38 13.94 6.01
CA ALA A 358 -6.89 13.25 4.83
C ALA A 358 -6.69 11.76 5.13
N GLN A 359 -7.13 10.91 4.20
CA GLN A 359 -7.00 9.45 4.31
C GLN A 359 -6.61 8.84 2.96
N GLY A 360 -5.90 7.73 3.02
CA GLY A 360 -5.47 6.96 1.83
C GLY A 360 -4.32 7.60 1.07
N LEU A 361 -4.04 7.09 -0.14
CA LEU A 361 -3.00 7.60 -1.04
C LEU A 361 -1.61 7.72 -0.38
N GLY A 362 -1.24 6.77 0.48
CA GLY A 362 0.04 6.80 1.21
C GLY A 362 0.07 7.72 2.43
N PHE A 363 -0.90 8.62 2.62
CA PHE A 363 -0.92 9.55 3.76
C PHE A 363 -1.22 8.83 5.09
N ARG A 364 -0.35 9.05 6.09
CA ARG A 364 -0.44 8.45 7.44
C ARG A 364 -0.59 9.52 8.54
N GLY A 365 -0.80 10.78 8.14
CA GLY A 365 -1.17 11.87 9.05
C GLY A 365 -2.67 11.87 9.37
N ASN A 366 -3.09 12.87 10.12
CA ASN A 366 -4.49 13.04 10.48
C ASN A 366 -5.14 14.21 9.72
N ILE A 367 -4.49 15.37 9.74
CA ILE A 367 -4.98 16.61 9.13
C ILE A 367 -4.10 16.94 7.92
N PHE A 368 -4.71 17.37 6.82
CA PHE A 368 -3.99 17.75 5.60
C PHE A 368 -3.01 18.92 5.85
N GLY A 369 -3.43 19.93 6.61
CA GLY A 369 -2.64 21.15 6.85
C GLY A 369 -2.64 22.11 5.66
N GLY A 370 -1.99 23.27 5.83
CA GLY A 370 -1.88 24.26 4.76
C GLY A 370 -0.94 23.84 3.66
N TYR A 371 -1.19 24.30 2.43
CA TYR A 371 -0.23 24.12 1.33
C TYR A 371 1.04 24.92 1.57
N ILE A 372 2.17 24.36 1.19
CA ILE A 372 3.51 24.93 1.25
C ILE A 372 4.02 25.03 -0.17
N LEU A 373 4.31 26.26 -0.57
CA LEU A 373 4.83 26.59 -1.89
C LEU A 373 6.30 26.98 -1.74
N TYR A 374 7.18 26.28 -2.44
CA TYR A 374 8.59 26.57 -2.51
C TYR A 374 8.93 27.24 -3.85
N ASN A 375 9.60 28.38 -3.81
CA ASN A 375 9.93 29.22 -4.98
C ASN A 375 8.72 29.80 -5.72
N LEU A 376 7.51 29.68 -5.19
CA LEU A 376 6.27 30.17 -5.78
C LEU A 376 5.65 31.28 -4.94
N GLY A 377 5.09 32.28 -5.59
CA GLY A 377 4.44 33.40 -4.93
C GLY A 377 3.22 33.92 -5.66
N TYR A 378 2.32 34.54 -4.92
CA TYR A 378 1.17 35.26 -5.44
C TYR A 378 1.01 36.59 -4.71
N ILE A 379 0.87 37.70 -5.45
CA ILE A 379 0.64 39.01 -4.88
C ILE A 379 -0.82 39.41 -5.09
N HIS A 380 -1.61 39.36 -4.03
CA HIS A 380 -3.05 39.66 -4.05
C HIS A 380 -3.39 41.04 -4.62
N SER A 381 -2.58 42.07 -4.32
CA SER A 381 -2.83 43.44 -4.77
C SER A 381 -2.71 43.64 -6.29
N THR A 382 -1.91 42.82 -6.95
CA THR A 382 -1.69 42.89 -8.42
C THR A 382 -2.31 41.75 -9.19
N GLY A 383 -2.72 40.66 -8.51
CA GLY A 383 -3.20 39.44 -9.12
C GLY A 383 -2.14 38.63 -9.87
N ARG A 384 -0.84 38.91 -9.60
CA ARG A 384 0.29 38.32 -10.35
C ARG A 384 0.89 37.15 -9.59
N TYR A 385 1.43 36.18 -10.37
CA TYR A 385 2.06 34.97 -9.92
C TYR A 385 3.55 34.99 -10.23
N TYR A 386 4.37 34.50 -9.31
CA TYR A 386 5.81 34.59 -9.40
C TYR A 386 6.47 33.23 -9.14
N LEU A 387 7.57 32.99 -9.84
CA LEU A 387 8.51 31.91 -9.60
C LEU A 387 9.91 32.56 -9.39
N ASN A 388 10.52 32.31 -8.23
CA ASN A 388 11.82 32.92 -7.86
C ASN A 388 11.86 34.45 -8.03
N GLY A 389 10.75 35.16 -7.81
CA GLY A 389 10.65 36.61 -7.96
C GLY A 389 10.40 37.10 -9.39
N GLU A 390 10.42 36.22 -10.38
CA GLU A 390 10.06 36.52 -11.78
C GLU A 390 8.58 36.20 -12.03
N GLU A 391 7.92 37.07 -12.80
CA GLU A 391 6.51 36.84 -13.13
C GLU A 391 6.34 35.61 -14.03
N ILE A 392 5.38 34.73 -13.72
CA ILE A 392 5.11 33.53 -14.51
C ILE A 392 4.43 33.91 -15.83
N GLU A 393 5.04 33.51 -16.95
CA GLU A 393 4.53 33.71 -18.31
C GLU A 393 3.61 32.55 -18.71
N ASP A 394 2.45 32.86 -19.32
CA ASP A 394 1.39 31.89 -19.61
C ASP A 394 1.84 30.72 -20.50
N ASP A 395 2.56 31.02 -21.57
CA ASP A 395 2.97 30.05 -22.60
C ASP A 395 4.31 29.38 -22.33
N LYS A 396 5.05 29.82 -21.31
CA LYS A 396 6.34 29.24 -20.94
C LYS A 396 6.13 27.90 -20.19
N GLU A 397 6.99 26.93 -20.47
CA GLU A 397 7.03 25.67 -19.77
C GLU A 397 7.81 25.79 -18.47
N TYR A 398 7.29 25.17 -17.41
CA TYR A 398 7.88 25.11 -16.08
C TYR A 398 7.93 23.65 -15.59
N VAL A 399 8.82 23.40 -14.62
CA VAL A 399 8.94 22.10 -13.95
C VAL A 399 8.57 22.26 -12.49
N LEU A 400 7.55 21.51 -12.07
CA LEU A 400 7.02 21.46 -10.71
C LEU A 400 7.40 20.13 -10.06
N GLY A 401 8.00 20.21 -8.86
CA GLY A 401 8.14 19.09 -7.94
C GLY A 401 6.92 18.98 -7.02
N THR A 402 6.41 17.79 -6.84
CA THR A 402 5.27 17.55 -5.95
C THR A 402 5.26 16.10 -5.45
N ILE A 403 4.15 15.66 -4.90
CA ILE A 403 3.95 14.32 -4.33
C ILE A 403 2.88 13.54 -5.11
N ASP A 404 2.99 12.22 -5.08
CA ASP A 404 2.13 11.31 -5.82
C ASP A 404 0.65 11.45 -5.45
N MET A 405 0.32 11.64 -4.17
CA MET A 405 -1.07 11.79 -3.72
C MET A 405 -1.83 12.93 -4.41
N TYR A 406 -1.13 13.93 -4.96
CA TYR A 406 -1.77 15.03 -5.70
C TYR A 406 -2.13 14.67 -7.13
N THR A 407 -1.58 13.59 -7.66
CA THR A 407 -1.75 13.18 -9.05
C THR A 407 -3.05 12.39 -9.30
N PHE A 408 -3.74 11.97 -8.25
CA PHE A 408 -5.02 11.26 -8.35
C PHE A 408 -6.23 12.18 -8.60
N GLY A 409 -6.02 13.50 -8.60
CA GLY A 409 -7.02 14.50 -9.01
C GLY A 409 -7.92 15.06 -7.91
N ARG A 410 -7.92 14.49 -6.71
CA ARG A 410 -8.71 15.01 -5.57
C ARG A 410 -8.31 16.45 -5.20
N TYR A 411 -7.02 16.65 -4.98
CA TYR A 411 -6.48 17.95 -4.55
C TYR A 411 -6.23 18.89 -5.72
N PHE A 412 -5.68 18.38 -6.81
CA PHE A 412 -5.39 19.11 -8.03
C PHE A 412 -5.87 18.35 -9.26
N PRO A 413 -7.10 18.56 -9.71
CA PRO A 413 -7.60 17.92 -10.95
C PRO A 413 -6.66 18.13 -12.15
N THR A 414 -6.06 19.32 -12.26
CA THR A 414 -5.07 19.66 -13.29
C THR A 414 -3.90 18.68 -13.33
N LEU A 415 -3.38 18.23 -12.17
CA LEU A 415 -2.25 17.30 -12.11
C LEU A 415 -2.61 15.88 -12.58
N LYS A 416 -3.87 15.48 -12.52
CA LYS A 416 -4.30 14.15 -12.98
C LYS A 416 -4.04 13.98 -14.48
N GLU A 417 -4.29 15.00 -15.28
CA GLU A 417 -4.26 14.93 -16.74
C GLU A 417 -2.86 15.22 -17.34
N LEU A 418 -1.95 15.83 -16.56
CA LEU A 418 -0.65 16.23 -17.06
C LEU A 418 0.32 15.04 -17.14
N PRO A 419 1.23 15.06 -18.14
CA PRO A 419 2.37 14.15 -18.15
C PRO A 419 3.23 14.33 -16.89
N LYS A 420 3.58 13.22 -16.28
CA LYS A 420 4.33 13.22 -15.01
C LYS A 420 5.28 12.04 -14.94
N GLU A 421 6.32 12.20 -14.13
CA GLU A 421 7.30 11.18 -13.84
C GLU A 421 7.29 10.91 -12.32
N TYR A 422 7.01 9.68 -11.94
CA TYR A 422 7.10 9.20 -10.56
C TYR A 422 8.55 8.82 -10.28
N LEU A 423 9.12 9.40 -9.23
CA LEU A 423 10.49 9.15 -8.81
C LEU A 423 10.45 8.19 -7.62
N MET A 424 10.79 6.95 -7.87
CA MET A 424 10.65 5.83 -6.95
C MET A 424 11.96 5.02 -6.91
N PRO A 425 12.24 4.28 -5.85
CA PRO A 425 11.37 3.95 -4.71
C PRO A 425 11.40 4.94 -3.54
N GLU A 426 12.27 5.94 -3.54
CA GLU A 426 12.50 6.84 -2.42
C GLU A 426 11.22 7.54 -1.96
N PHE A 427 11.07 7.67 -0.63
CA PHE A 427 9.99 8.40 0.01
C PHE A 427 10.42 9.79 0.47
N LEU A 428 9.48 10.60 0.89
CA LEU A 428 9.73 11.93 1.44
C LEU A 428 10.77 11.91 2.58
N ARG A 429 10.75 10.88 3.44
CA ARG A 429 11.72 10.76 4.53
C ARG A 429 13.14 10.49 4.07
N ASP A 430 13.31 9.79 2.95
CA ASP A 430 14.64 9.49 2.41
C ASP A 430 15.30 10.76 1.89
N ILE A 431 14.60 11.53 1.06
CA ILE A 431 15.12 12.81 0.54
C ILE A 431 15.28 13.87 1.64
N PHE A 432 14.42 13.82 2.66
CA PHE A 432 14.54 14.70 3.81
C PHE A 432 15.77 14.35 4.68
N LYS A 433 16.03 13.05 4.88
CA LYS A 433 17.24 12.55 5.54
C LYS A 433 18.50 13.07 4.84
N GLU A 434 18.58 12.92 3.52
CA GLU A 434 19.72 13.45 2.74
C GLU A 434 19.88 14.96 2.91
N LYS A 435 18.78 15.71 2.92
CA LYS A 435 18.82 17.16 3.15
C LYS A 435 19.29 17.53 4.57
N LEU A 436 18.93 16.75 5.57
CA LEU A 436 19.37 16.95 6.94
C LEU A 436 20.87 16.66 7.15
N LEU A 437 21.50 15.83 6.31
CA LEU A 437 22.95 15.60 6.35
C LEU A 437 23.75 16.84 5.88
N GLU A 438 23.11 17.76 5.15
CA GLU A 438 23.70 19.02 4.74
C GLU A 438 23.46 20.15 5.77
N TYR A 439 22.58 19.92 6.75
CA TYR A 439 22.10 20.89 7.71
C TYR A 439 23.06 21.04 8.90
#